data_f9613d0e3535a09dc3ff4de1d5201b4a
#
_entry.id   f9613d0e3535a09dc3ff4de1d5201b4a
#
_cell.length_a   1.000
_cell.length_b   1.000
_cell.length_c   1.000
_cell.angle_alpha   90.00
_cell.angle_beta   90.00
_cell.angle_gamma   90.00
#
_symmetry.space_group_name_H-M   'P 1'
#
loop_
_entity.id
_entity.type
_entity.pdbx_description
1 polymer ?
#
loop_
_entity_poly.entity_id
_entity_poly.type
_entity_poly.pdbx_seq_one_letter_code
_entity_poly.pdbx_strand_id
1 'polypeptide(L)'
;MKNEQLRNFIKVVDCGSINKAAEQLYVSQPSLSRSIHSLEEEMGKELVIRSNRGVTLTPTGRLLYYYGRSILEQFQVLEKLKNLSEESIYSKLAVSVDSIFLRDDLILQFYNHIKSADTEIKMIETTAEEVLNNVSDMTSEIGIVILNNYQ
;
A
#
# COMPACT_ATOMS: atom_id res chain seq x y z
N MET A 1 -18.83 -6.50 0.45
CA MET A 1 -17.90 -5.44 0.91
C MET A 1 -17.53 -4.57 -0.28
N LYS A 2 -17.78 -3.26 -0.18
CA LYS A 2 -17.43 -2.27 -1.21
C LYS A 2 -16.09 -1.62 -0.84
N ASN A 3 -15.30 -1.23 -1.85
CA ASN A 3 -14.02 -0.53 -1.64
C ASN A 3 -14.19 0.74 -0.78
N GLU A 4 -15.27 1.48 -0.98
CA GLU A 4 -15.57 2.68 -0.19
C GLU A 4 -15.79 2.37 1.29
N GLN A 5 -16.50 1.29 1.64
CA GLN A 5 -16.71 0.88 3.03
C GLN A 5 -15.39 0.52 3.71
N LEU A 6 -14.50 -0.17 2.98
CA LEU A 6 -13.16 -0.52 3.46
C LEU A 6 -12.29 0.73 3.69
N ARG A 7 -12.29 1.68 2.74
CA ARG A 7 -11.60 2.98 2.89
C ARG A 7 -12.11 3.76 4.10
N ASN A 8 -13.43 3.83 4.28
CA ASN A 8 -14.07 4.49 5.40
C ASN A 8 -13.67 3.86 6.74
N PHE A 9 -13.67 2.52 6.80
CA PHE A 9 -13.26 1.79 7.99
C PHE A 9 -11.80 2.08 8.37
N ILE A 10 -10.89 1.94 7.40
CA ILE A 10 -9.45 2.20 7.63
C ILE A 10 -9.25 3.64 8.10
N LYS A 11 -9.91 4.61 7.46
CA LYS A 11 -9.81 6.02 7.85
C LYS A 11 -10.30 6.29 9.26
N VAL A 12 -11.40 5.65 9.69
CA VAL A 12 -11.91 5.75 11.06
C VAL A 12 -10.90 5.21 12.07
N VAL A 13 -10.24 4.10 11.74
CA VAL A 13 -9.20 3.50 12.59
C VAL A 13 -7.98 4.41 12.70
N ASP A 14 -7.47 4.90 11.57
CA ASP A 14 -6.31 5.80 11.53
C ASP A 14 -6.53 7.09 12.32
N CYS A 15 -7.75 7.65 12.28
CA CYS A 15 -8.10 8.84 13.05
C CYS A 15 -8.42 8.55 14.52
N GLY A 16 -8.69 7.29 14.89
CA GLY A 16 -9.18 6.92 16.22
C GLY A 16 -10.54 7.55 16.59
N SER A 17 -11.24 8.16 15.63
CA SER A 17 -12.46 8.94 15.85
C SER A 17 -13.28 9.03 14.57
N ILE A 18 -14.57 8.70 14.67
CA ILE A 18 -15.51 8.83 13.54
C ILE A 18 -15.67 10.29 13.12
N ASN A 19 -15.72 11.24 14.07
CA ASN A 19 -15.88 12.66 13.77
C ASN A 19 -14.67 13.20 12.98
N LYS A 20 -13.45 12.94 13.47
CA LYS A 20 -12.23 13.35 12.76
C LYS A 20 -12.11 12.72 11.38
N ALA A 21 -12.47 11.45 11.26
CA ALA A 21 -12.46 10.75 9.97
C ALA A 21 -13.49 11.37 9.00
N ALA A 22 -14.70 11.69 9.47
CA ALA A 22 -15.74 12.33 8.67
C ALA A 22 -15.31 13.70 8.13
N GLU A 23 -14.68 14.52 8.98
CA GLU A 23 -14.09 15.81 8.58
C GLU A 23 -13.04 15.62 7.48
N GLN A 24 -12.12 14.68 7.65
CA GLN A 24 -11.04 14.42 6.66
C GLN A 24 -11.55 13.80 5.35
N LEU A 25 -12.66 13.09 5.40
CA LEU A 25 -13.31 12.50 4.21
C LEU A 25 -14.35 13.45 3.57
N TYR A 26 -14.58 14.62 4.17
CA TYR A 26 -15.61 15.59 3.74
C TYR A 26 -17.01 14.99 3.63
N VAL A 27 -17.35 14.11 4.57
CA VAL A 27 -18.68 13.48 4.67
C VAL A 27 -19.32 13.76 6.01
N SER A 28 -20.65 13.56 6.12
CA SER A 28 -21.32 13.69 7.43
C SER A 28 -20.98 12.51 8.33
N GLN A 29 -20.81 12.76 9.63
CA GLN A 29 -20.57 11.73 10.62
C GLN A 29 -21.67 10.62 10.60
N PRO A 30 -22.98 10.93 10.47
CA PRO A 30 -23.99 9.88 10.36
C PRO A 30 -23.83 9.00 9.13
N SER A 31 -23.38 9.55 8.00
CA SER A 31 -23.10 8.79 6.78
C SER A 31 -21.92 7.83 6.99
N LEU A 32 -20.83 8.33 7.57
CA LEU A 32 -19.66 7.50 7.86
C LEU A 32 -19.99 6.40 8.87
N SER A 33 -20.75 6.72 9.93
CA SER A 33 -21.18 5.75 10.94
C SER A 33 -22.04 4.64 10.31
N ARG A 34 -22.95 4.98 9.40
CA ARG A 34 -23.76 3.99 8.64
C ARG A 34 -22.91 3.13 7.74
N SER A 35 -21.90 3.70 7.10
CA SER A 35 -20.96 2.94 6.25
C SER A 35 -20.23 1.86 7.05
N ILE A 36 -19.75 2.20 8.26
CA ILE A 36 -19.10 1.23 9.16
C ILE A 36 -20.10 0.17 9.63
N HIS A 37 -21.29 0.57 10.05
CA HIS A 37 -22.32 -0.37 10.50
C HIS A 37 -22.70 -1.37 9.39
N SER A 38 -22.92 -0.88 8.18
CA SER A 38 -23.21 -1.74 7.01
C SER A 38 -22.07 -2.72 6.70
N LEU A 39 -20.81 -2.32 6.93
CA LEU A 39 -19.66 -3.23 6.79
C LEU A 39 -19.67 -4.31 7.88
N GLU A 40 -19.99 -3.94 9.13
CA GLU A 40 -20.11 -4.85 10.27
C GLU A 40 -21.26 -5.86 10.06
N GLU A 41 -22.40 -5.41 9.56
CA GLU A 41 -23.54 -6.29 9.19
C GLU A 41 -23.14 -7.30 8.10
N GLU A 42 -22.47 -6.85 7.04
CA GLU A 42 -22.04 -7.71 5.95
C GLU A 42 -20.99 -8.76 6.42
N MET A 43 -20.11 -8.36 7.34
CA MET A 43 -19.11 -9.26 7.95
C MET A 43 -19.70 -10.17 9.03
N GLY A 44 -20.91 -9.87 9.53
CA GLY A 44 -21.54 -10.56 10.66
C GLY A 44 -20.75 -10.44 11.97
N LYS A 45 -19.90 -9.42 12.10
CA LYS A 45 -18.99 -9.20 13.22
C LYS A 45 -18.83 -7.71 13.48
N GLU A 46 -18.76 -7.32 14.77
CA GLU A 46 -18.27 -6.00 15.12
C GLU A 46 -16.79 -5.86 14.79
N LEU A 47 -16.42 -4.75 14.17
CA LEU A 47 -15.06 -4.43 13.76
C LEU A 47 -14.46 -3.35 14.67
N VAL A 48 -15.30 -2.47 15.21
CA VAL A 48 -14.87 -1.37 16.06
C VAL A 48 -15.63 -1.35 17.40
N ILE A 49 -14.93 -0.98 18.46
CA ILE A 49 -15.49 -0.69 19.78
C ILE A 49 -15.51 0.82 19.90
N ARG A 50 -16.70 1.38 20.13
CA ARG A 50 -16.92 2.82 20.29
C ARG A 50 -16.97 3.16 21.79
N SER A 51 -16.21 4.14 22.22
CA SER A 51 -16.18 4.63 23.60
C SER A 51 -16.05 6.16 23.63
N ASN A 52 -16.22 6.75 24.81
CA ASN A 52 -15.98 8.19 25.03
C ASN A 52 -14.51 8.59 24.78
N ARG A 53 -13.59 7.61 24.71
CA ARG A 53 -12.17 7.83 24.40
C ARG A 53 -11.85 7.71 22.90
N GLY A 54 -12.86 7.36 22.08
CA GLY A 54 -12.71 7.19 20.65
C GLY A 54 -13.07 5.79 20.16
N VAL A 55 -12.43 5.40 19.07
CA VAL A 55 -12.63 4.12 18.38
C VAL A 55 -11.41 3.22 18.58
N THR A 56 -11.65 1.97 18.96
CA THR A 56 -10.63 0.92 19.04
C THR A 56 -11.08 -0.30 18.24
N LEU A 57 -10.14 -1.16 17.83
CA LEU A 57 -10.42 -2.33 17.02
C LEU A 57 -10.78 -3.56 17.84
N THR A 58 -11.77 -4.33 17.37
CA THR A 58 -11.97 -5.72 17.80
C THR A 58 -10.84 -6.62 17.25
N PRO A 59 -10.68 -7.87 17.71
CA PRO A 59 -9.75 -8.82 17.08
C PRO A 59 -10.01 -9.00 15.59
N THR A 60 -11.28 -9.12 15.16
CA THR A 60 -11.67 -9.21 13.75
C THR A 60 -11.35 -7.91 13.00
N GLY A 61 -11.61 -6.76 13.63
CA GLY A 61 -11.29 -5.46 13.07
C GLY A 61 -9.79 -5.27 12.81
N ARG A 62 -8.92 -5.80 13.69
CA ARG A 62 -7.45 -5.77 13.48
C ARG A 62 -7.04 -6.54 12.24
N LEU A 63 -7.59 -7.72 12.02
CA LEU A 63 -7.32 -8.51 10.82
C LEU A 63 -7.81 -7.79 9.56
N LEU A 64 -9.04 -7.27 9.60
CA LEU A 64 -9.58 -6.52 8.47
C LEU A 64 -8.77 -5.25 8.18
N TYR A 65 -8.30 -4.54 9.21
CA TYR A 65 -7.45 -3.37 9.05
C TYR A 65 -6.12 -3.73 8.36
N TYR A 66 -5.44 -4.78 8.83
CA TYR A 66 -4.16 -5.23 8.29
C TYR A 66 -4.27 -5.62 6.81
N TYR A 67 -5.17 -6.55 6.48
CA TYR A 67 -5.36 -6.99 5.11
C TYR A 67 -6.02 -5.94 4.21
N GLY A 68 -6.93 -5.14 4.79
CA GLY A 68 -7.63 -4.09 4.07
C GLY A 68 -6.71 -2.98 3.60
N ARG A 69 -5.67 -2.61 4.36
CA ARG A 69 -4.65 -1.66 3.91
C ARG A 69 -3.93 -2.16 2.67
N SER A 70 -3.44 -3.39 2.70
CA SER A 70 -2.76 -4.00 1.55
C SER A 70 -3.66 -4.05 0.31
N ILE A 71 -4.94 -4.41 0.47
CA ILE A 71 -5.90 -4.39 -0.64
C ILE A 71 -6.07 -2.98 -1.21
N LEU A 72 -6.19 -1.95 -0.36
CA LEU A 72 -6.33 -0.57 -0.84
C LEU A 72 -5.07 -0.05 -1.55
N GLU A 73 -3.90 -0.45 -1.10
CA GLU A 73 -2.63 -0.12 -1.76
C GLU A 73 -2.58 -0.75 -3.17
N GLN A 74 -2.95 -2.03 -3.30
CA GLN A 74 -3.08 -2.69 -4.59
C GLN A 74 -4.13 -2.02 -5.51
N PHE A 75 -5.26 -1.59 -4.96
CA PHE A 75 -6.25 -0.83 -5.72
C PHE A 75 -5.70 0.50 -6.25
N GLN A 76 -4.87 1.19 -5.48
CA GLN A 76 -4.22 2.43 -5.94
C GLN A 76 -3.28 2.17 -7.13
N VAL A 77 -2.57 1.03 -7.11
CA VAL A 77 -1.74 0.62 -8.26
C VAL A 77 -2.61 0.41 -9.50
N LEU A 78 -3.74 -0.33 -9.37
CA LEU A 78 -4.68 -0.53 -10.48
C LEU A 78 -5.29 0.79 -10.99
N GLU A 79 -5.57 1.75 -10.11
CA GLU A 79 -6.06 3.06 -10.54
C GLU A 79 -5.00 3.84 -11.35
N LYS A 80 -3.71 3.69 -11.02
CA LYS A 80 -2.61 4.29 -11.80
C LYS A 80 -2.56 3.72 -13.24
N LEU A 81 -2.92 2.44 -13.44
CA LEU A 81 -2.93 1.83 -14.78
C LEU A 81 -3.87 2.53 -15.75
N LYS A 82 -4.96 3.16 -15.27
CA LYS A 82 -5.90 3.91 -16.12
C LYS A 82 -5.23 5.09 -16.85
N ASN A 83 -4.15 5.60 -16.28
CA ASN A 83 -3.43 6.78 -16.79
C ASN A 83 -2.13 6.42 -17.52
N LEU A 84 -1.80 5.11 -17.61
CA LEU A 84 -0.64 4.66 -18.35
C LEU A 84 -1.02 4.41 -19.81
N SER A 85 -0.27 4.96 -20.76
CA SER A 85 -0.33 4.54 -22.15
C SER A 85 0.27 3.15 -22.30
N GLU A 86 -0.18 2.37 -23.28
CA GLU A 86 0.38 1.03 -23.54
C GLU A 86 1.91 1.09 -23.75
N GLU A 87 2.42 2.13 -24.41
CA GLU A 87 3.85 2.38 -24.58
C GLU A 87 4.59 2.61 -23.24
N SER A 88 3.94 3.23 -22.24
CA SER A 88 4.58 3.49 -20.96
C SER A 88 4.61 2.28 -20.02
N ILE A 89 3.76 1.27 -20.25
CA ILE A 89 3.74 0.03 -19.46
C ILE A 89 4.97 -0.83 -19.77
N TYR A 90 5.44 -0.82 -21.00
CA TYR A 90 6.57 -1.64 -21.45
C TYR A 90 7.91 -0.89 -21.45
N SER A 91 7.91 0.42 -21.21
CA SER A 91 9.11 1.26 -21.32
C SER A 91 9.75 1.65 -20.00
N LYS A 92 9.18 1.23 -18.85
CA LYS A 92 9.70 1.60 -17.51
C LYS A 92 9.96 0.37 -16.67
N LEU A 93 11.18 0.27 -16.14
CA LEU A 93 11.60 -0.75 -15.20
C LEU A 93 12.10 -0.05 -13.93
N ALA A 94 11.41 -0.24 -12.81
CA ALA A 94 11.87 0.24 -11.51
C ALA A 94 12.53 -0.89 -10.73
N VAL A 95 13.74 -0.65 -10.23
CA VAL A 95 14.54 -1.60 -9.48
C VAL A 95 14.91 -0.98 -8.14
N SER A 96 14.46 -1.59 -7.04
CA SER A 96 14.88 -1.22 -5.69
C SER A 96 16.06 -2.05 -5.24
N VAL A 97 17.07 -1.42 -4.68
CA VAL A 97 18.33 -2.06 -4.29
C VAL A 97 18.69 -1.66 -2.87
N ASP A 98 19.09 -2.65 -2.06
CA ASP A 98 19.63 -2.39 -0.74
C ASP A 98 20.94 -1.63 -0.82
N SER A 99 21.03 -0.48 -0.13
CA SER A 99 22.17 0.43 -0.12
C SER A 99 23.48 -0.18 0.35
N ILE A 100 23.45 -1.32 1.04
CA ILE A 100 24.65 -2.05 1.48
C ILE A 100 25.42 -2.67 0.29
N PHE A 101 24.82 -2.73 -0.89
CA PHE A 101 25.31 -3.53 -2.04
C PHE A 101 25.80 -2.76 -3.24
N LEU A 102 25.61 -1.48 -3.28
CA LEU A 102 25.90 -0.73 -4.47
C LEU A 102 27.39 -0.48 -4.68
N ARG A 103 28.04 -1.44 -5.31
CA ARG A 103 29.28 -1.16 -6.07
C ARG A 103 28.88 -0.55 -7.40
N ASP A 104 29.36 0.65 -7.67
CA ASP A 104 29.06 1.43 -8.88
C ASP A 104 29.29 0.64 -10.17
N ASP A 105 30.30 -0.26 -10.19
CA ASP A 105 30.63 -1.11 -11.34
C ASP A 105 29.56 -2.16 -11.63
N LEU A 106 28.92 -2.74 -10.61
CA LEU A 106 27.84 -3.72 -10.78
C LEU A 106 26.56 -3.07 -11.26
N ILE A 107 26.25 -1.87 -10.76
CA ILE A 107 25.10 -1.07 -11.21
C ILE A 107 25.24 -0.74 -12.69
N LEU A 108 26.41 -0.25 -13.11
CA LEU A 108 26.69 0.08 -14.49
C LEU A 108 26.59 -1.14 -15.42
N GLN A 109 27.09 -2.31 -14.98
CA GLN A 109 26.97 -3.55 -15.74
C GLN A 109 25.50 -3.97 -15.88
N PHE A 110 24.74 -3.95 -14.79
CA PHE A 110 23.31 -4.27 -14.79
C PHE A 110 22.53 -3.31 -15.70
N TYR A 111 22.76 -1.99 -15.54
CA TYR A 111 22.14 -0.96 -16.37
C TYR A 111 22.43 -1.17 -17.85
N ASN A 112 23.70 -1.38 -18.21
CA ASN A 112 24.12 -1.57 -19.60
C ASN A 112 23.58 -2.89 -20.21
N HIS A 113 23.31 -3.90 -19.37
CA HIS A 113 22.78 -5.19 -19.83
C HIS A 113 21.28 -5.14 -20.10
N ILE A 114 20.55 -4.32 -19.34
CA ILE A 114 19.06 -4.23 -19.43
C ILE A 114 18.63 -3.08 -20.33
N LYS A 115 19.48 -2.06 -20.49
CA LYS A 115 19.15 -0.88 -21.29
C LYS A 115 18.86 -1.29 -22.74
N SER A 116 17.58 -1.22 -23.12
CA SER A 116 17.16 -1.15 -24.53
C SER A 116 16.90 0.32 -24.91
N ALA A 117 16.84 0.62 -26.21
CA ALA A 117 16.65 1.99 -26.71
C ALA A 117 15.36 2.65 -26.19
N ASP A 118 14.36 1.82 -25.80
CA ASP A 118 13.01 2.27 -25.43
C ASP A 118 12.64 2.00 -23.96
N THR A 119 13.61 1.60 -23.10
CA THR A 119 13.32 1.28 -21.69
C THR A 119 13.95 2.30 -20.76
N GLU A 120 13.12 3.02 -20.01
CA GLU A 120 13.56 3.87 -18.90
C GLU A 120 13.77 3.00 -17.64
N ILE A 121 15.00 2.98 -17.11
CA ILE A 121 15.32 2.24 -15.89
C ILE A 121 15.41 3.22 -14.74
N LYS A 122 14.56 3.05 -13.73
CA LYS A 122 14.61 3.79 -12.48
C LYS A 122 15.22 2.91 -11.40
N MET A 123 16.35 3.31 -10.84
CA MET A 123 16.95 2.65 -9.69
C MET A 123 16.62 3.43 -8.41
N ILE A 124 16.19 2.71 -7.37
CA ILE A 124 15.83 3.25 -6.05
C ILE A 124 16.76 2.58 -5.04
N GLU A 125 17.69 3.35 -4.50
CA GLU A 125 18.55 2.91 -3.42
C GLU A 125 17.86 3.14 -2.08
N THR A 126 17.74 2.08 -1.27
CA THR A 126 17.03 2.16 0.01
C THR A 126 17.44 1.02 0.95
N THR A 127 16.75 0.84 2.07
CA THR A 127 17.01 -0.26 3.02
C THR A 127 16.40 -1.58 2.53
N ALA A 128 16.90 -2.72 3.01
CA ALA A 128 16.37 -4.04 2.67
C ALA A 128 14.87 -4.17 2.98
N GLU A 129 14.41 -3.58 4.09
CA GLU A 129 12.98 -3.56 4.45
C GLU A 129 12.15 -2.77 3.44
N GLU A 130 12.63 -1.60 3.04
CA GLU A 130 11.95 -0.78 2.03
C GLU A 130 12.00 -1.40 0.63
N VAL A 131 13.06 -2.15 0.28
CA VAL A 131 13.11 -2.92 -0.96
C VAL A 131 11.97 -3.94 -1.00
N LEU A 132 11.76 -4.68 0.08
CA LEU A 132 10.66 -5.65 0.17
C LEU A 132 9.29 -4.96 0.07
N ASN A 133 9.12 -3.82 0.72
CA ASN A 133 7.89 -3.03 0.64
C ASN A 133 7.65 -2.51 -0.78
N ASN A 134 8.67 -1.95 -1.44
CA ASN A 134 8.59 -1.43 -2.79
C ASN A 134 8.21 -2.49 -3.83
N VAL A 135 8.64 -3.73 -3.65
CA VAL A 135 8.22 -4.85 -4.52
C VAL A 135 6.80 -5.29 -4.18
N SER A 136 6.46 -5.35 -2.89
CA SER A 136 5.12 -5.77 -2.43
C SER A 136 4.02 -4.80 -2.89
N ASP A 137 4.27 -3.50 -2.89
CA ASP A 137 3.34 -2.45 -3.31
C ASP A 137 3.45 -2.06 -4.80
N MET A 138 4.27 -2.81 -5.57
CA MET A 138 4.55 -2.57 -6.98
C MET A 138 5.14 -1.17 -7.29
N THR A 139 5.84 -0.57 -6.34
CA THR A 139 6.66 0.63 -6.57
C THR A 139 7.90 0.29 -7.39
N SER A 140 8.36 -0.97 -7.29
CA SER A 140 9.44 -1.54 -8.11
C SER A 140 9.05 -2.93 -8.59
N GLU A 141 9.41 -3.26 -9.84
CA GLU A 141 9.23 -4.59 -10.42
C GLU A 141 10.27 -5.59 -9.93
N ILE A 142 11.45 -5.09 -9.54
CA ILE A 142 12.56 -5.92 -9.04
C ILE A 142 13.10 -5.34 -7.74
N GLY A 143 13.35 -6.24 -6.77
CA GLY A 143 14.04 -5.93 -5.53
C GLY A 143 15.34 -6.73 -5.40
N ILE A 144 16.45 -6.06 -5.09
CA ILE A 144 17.75 -6.69 -4.84
C ILE A 144 18.12 -6.48 -3.37
N VAL A 145 18.16 -7.57 -2.61
CA VAL A 145 18.55 -7.57 -1.19
C VAL A 145 19.61 -8.63 -0.93
N ILE A 146 20.45 -8.43 0.09
CA ILE A 146 21.28 -9.52 0.59
C ILE A 146 20.60 -10.21 1.75
N LEU A 147 20.58 -11.51 1.65
CA LEU A 147 20.27 -12.39 2.76
C LEU A 147 21.58 -12.85 3.40
N ASN A 148 21.94 -12.24 4.52
CA ASN A 148 23.00 -12.78 5.36
C ASN A 148 22.46 -14.02 6.05
N ASN A 149 22.85 -15.21 5.59
CA ASN A 149 22.67 -16.43 6.35
C ASN A 149 23.60 -16.39 7.55
N TYR A 150 23.12 -15.86 8.68
CA TYR A 150 23.73 -16.20 9.97
C TYR A 150 23.26 -17.63 10.30
N GLN A 151 24.19 -18.58 10.14
CA GLN A 151 24.09 -19.90 10.80
C GLN A 151 24.38 -19.73 12.29
#